data_f08c5c541312368fed428645e198711e
#
_entry.id   f08c5c541312368fed428645e198711e
#
_cell.length_a   1.000
_cell.length_b   1.000
_cell.length_c   1.000
_cell.angle_alpha   90.00
_cell.angle_beta   90.00
_cell.angle_gamma   90.00
#
_symmetry.space_group_name_H-M   'P 1'
#
loop_
_entity.id
_entity.type
_entity.pdbx_description
1 polymer ?
#
loop_
_entity_poly.entity_id
_entity_poly.type
_entity_poly.pdbx_seq_one_letter_code
_entity_poly.pdbx_strand_id
1 'polypeptide(L)'
;MSNALARKRKRMQPLGYTKDELLRMQRYAKTQSNTNDLIEESFLNIRLISFQILHDKFGFGYKRLMKVEKIIKEYLNTTAAGGLSTEQLQFCMREKCGIDAKAEANRVPFRESFSLVERKVAPGSMQTAGKFLAASICNYYALLGVCLKTGFNFSKRQVAETLEWIRY
;
A
#
# COMPACT_ATOMS: atom_id res chain seq x y z
N MET A 1 -35.11 33.29 -19.84
CA MET A 1 -33.90 32.44 -19.96
C MET A 1 -33.93 31.64 -21.24
N SER A 2 -32.89 31.73 -22.05
CA SER A 2 -32.94 31.21 -23.44
C SER A 2 -32.95 29.66 -23.46
N ASN A 3 -33.85 29.11 -24.30
CA ASN A 3 -33.99 27.66 -24.58
C ASN A 3 -32.67 26.99 -25.02
N ALA A 4 -31.68 27.78 -25.47
CA ALA A 4 -30.37 27.31 -25.89
C ALA A 4 -29.52 26.86 -24.69
N LEU A 5 -29.56 27.54 -23.53
CA LEU A 5 -28.85 27.16 -22.31
C LEU A 5 -29.44 25.88 -21.70
N ALA A 6 -30.78 25.73 -21.76
CA ALA A 6 -31.44 24.51 -21.29
C ALA A 6 -31.08 23.30 -22.18
N ARG A 7 -31.01 23.49 -23.52
CA ARG A 7 -30.56 22.46 -24.44
C ARG A 7 -29.10 22.10 -24.30
N LYS A 8 -28.21 23.06 -24.02
CA LYS A 8 -26.79 22.83 -23.77
C LYS A 8 -26.55 22.04 -22.46
N ARG A 9 -27.32 22.35 -21.39
CA ARG A 9 -27.33 21.60 -20.13
C ARG A 9 -27.80 20.15 -20.31
N LYS A 10 -28.84 19.93 -21.14
CA LYS A 10 -29.35 18.57 -21.44
C LYS A 10 -28.37 17.71 -22.26
N ARG A 11 -27.54 18.33 -23.14
CA ARG A 11 -26.48 17.64 -23.88
C ARG A 11 -25.26 17.25 -23.06
N MET A 12 -25.03 17.92 -21.92
CA MET A 12 -23.91 17.63 -21.02
C MET A 12 -24.25 16.62 -19.90
N GLN A 13 -25.53 16.19 -19.82
CA GLN A 13 -25.89 15.09 -18.91
C GLN A 13 -25.73 13.75 -19.67
N PRO A 14 -24.87 12.84 -19.20
CA PRO A 14 -24.90 11.45 -19.69
C PRO A 14 -26.31 10.92 -19.52
N LEU A 15 -26.84 10.30 -20.56
CA LEU A 15 -28.18 9.74 -20.59
C LEU A 15 -28.44 8.89 -19.34
N GLY A 16 -29.38 9.33 -18.49
CA GLY A 16 -29.92 8.55 -17.39
C GLY A 16 -29.50 8.94 -15.98
N TYR A 17 -28.52 9.85 -15.78
CA TYR A 17 -28.10 10.24 -14.43
C TYR A 17 -28.57 11.64 -14.03
N THR A 18 -29.03 11.79 -12.79
CA THR A 18 -29.33 13.11 -12.20
C THR A 18 -28.05 13.87 -11.87
N LYS A 19 -28.13 15.20 -11.70
CA LYS A 19 -26.99 16.03 -11.30
C LYS A 19 -26.39 15.56 -9.98
N ASP A 20 -27.22 15.13 -9.03
CA ASP A 20 -26.78 14.68 -7.71
C ASP A 20 -26.08 13.32 -7.79
N GLU A 21 -26.54 12.43 -8.65
CA GLU A 21 -25.86 11.16 -8.93
C GLU A 21 -24.49 11.38 -9.57
N LEU A 22 -24.38 12.28 -10.55
CA LEU A 22 -23.09 12.65 -11.14
C LEU A 22 -22.13 13.24 -10.12
N LEU A 23 -22.61 14.11 -9.23
CA LEU A 23 -21.78 14.68 -8.15
C LEU A 23 -21.33 13.60 -7.15
N ARG A 24 -22.21 12.64 -6.82
CA ARG A 24 -21.84 11.49 -5.96
C ARG A 24 -20.78 10.62 -6.63
N MET A 25 -20.95 10.31 -7.92
CA MET A 25 -19.96 9.53 -8.69
C MET A 25 -18.62 10.24 -8.78
N GLN A 26 -18.60 11.56 -9.01
CA GLN A 26 -17.35 12.34 -9.04
C GLN A 26 -16.66 12.37 -7.67
N ARG A 27 -17.42 12.54 -6.57
CA ARG A 27 -16.86 12.48 -5.20
C ARG A 27 -16.30 11.10 -4.92
N TYR A 28 -17.02 10.05 -5.28
CA TYR A 28 -16.57 8.68 -5.11
C TYR A 28 -15.28 8.41 -5.90
N ALA A 29 -15.23 8.77 -7.19
CA ALA A 29 -14.05 8.60 -8.03
C ALA A 29 -12.84 9.37 -7.47
N LYS A 30 -13.03 10.61 -6.99
CA LYS A 30 -11.98 11.39 -6.36
C LYS A 30 -11.48 10.76 -5.05
N THR A 31 -12.39 10.24 -4.22
CA THR A 31 -12.02 9.55 -2.98
C THR A 31 -11.23 8.28 -3.28
N GLN A 32 -11.65 7.50 -4.29
CA GLN A 32 -10.96 6.30 -4.72
C GLN A 32 -9.55 6.61 -5.25
N SER A 33 -9.42 7.64 -6.09
CA SER A 33 -8.12 8.10 -6.59
C SER A 33 -7.19 8.50 -5.44
N ASN A 34 -7.67 9.33 -4.51
CA ASN A 34 -6.87 9.74 -3.35
C ASN A 34 -6.45 8.55 -2.48
N THR A 35 -7.29 7.53 -2.37
CA THR A 35 -6.96 6.31 -1.60
C THR A 35 -5.87 5.50 -2.28
N ASN A 36 -5.97 5.33 -3.60
CA ASN A 36 -4.94 4.62 -4.38
C ASN A 36 -3.60 5.36 -4.31
N ASP A 37 -3.59 6.66 -4.51
CA ASP A 37 -2.40 7.52 -4.39
C ASP A 37 -1.75 7.37 -3.01
N LEU A 38 -2.57 7.36 -1.93
CA LEU A 38 -2.09 7.18 -0.56
C LEU A 38 -1.41 5.81 -0.37
N ILE A 39 -2.01 4.74 -0.88
CA ILE A 39 -1.47 3.39 -0.80
C ILE A 39 -0.15 3.29 -1.58
N GLU A 40 -0.12 3.80 -2.81
CA GLU A 40 1.08 3.76 -3.66
C GLU A 40 2.24 4.53 -3.04
N GLU A 41 1.99 5.74 -2.55
CA GLU A 41 3.00 6.58 -1.90
C GLU A 41 3.54 5.93 -0.63
N SER A 42 2.67 5.41 0.24
CA SER A 42 3.09 4.71 1.46
C SER A 42 3.92 3.47 1.15
N PHE A 43 3.52 2.71 0.12
CA PHE A 43 4.22 1.52 -0.31
C PHE A 43 5.61 1.83 -0.89
N LEU A 44 5.71 2.91 -1.67
CA LEU A 44 6.98 3.40 -2.18
C LEU A 44 7.93 3.80 -1.05
N ASN A 45 7.45 4.61 -0.12
CA ASN A 45 8.28 5.14 0.96
C ASN A 45 8.77 4.03 1.92
N ILE A 46 7.89 3.12 2.34
CA ILE A 46 8.30 2.00 3.19
C ILE A 46 9.29 1.08 2.47
N ARG A 47 9.17 0.92 1.15
CA ARG A 47 10.14 0.19 0.33
C ARG A 47 11.51 0.86 0.33
N LEU A 48 11.57 2.17 0.16
CA LEU A 48 12.83 2.93 0.19
C LEU A 48 13.52 2.80 1.55
N ILE A 49 12.77 2.95 2.65
CA ILE A 49 13.28 2.73 4.01
C ILE A 49 13.83 1.31 4.15
N SER A 50 13.10 0.32 3.67
CA SER A 50 13.53 -1.09 3.73
C SER A 50 14.83 -1.32 2.96
N PHE A 51 14.99 -0.69 1.79
CA PHE A 51 16.21 -0.81 0.98
C PHE A 51 17.39 -0.17 1.69
N GLN A 52 17.19 0.99 2.33
CA GLN A 52 18.23 1.63 3.13
C GLN A 52 18.68 0.72 4.28
N ILE A 53 17.74 0.11 5.00
CA ILE A 53 18.03 -0.80 6.11
C ILE A 53 18.75 -2.06 5.62
N LEU A 54 18.29 -2.67 4.52
CA LEU A 54 18.95 -3.83 3.94
C LEU A 54 20.39 -3.51 3.49
N HIS A 55 20.61 -2.31 2.97
CA HIS A 55 21.95 -1.82 2.65
C HIS A 55 22.80 -1.66 3.91
N ASP A 56 22.33 -0.88 4.88
CA ASP A 56 23.13 -0.43 6.01
C ASP A 56 23.37 -1.53 7.06
N LYS A 57 22.37 -2.39 7.30
CA LYS A 57 22.43 -3.41 8.34
C LYS A 57 22.84 -4.79 7.84
N PHE A 58 22.53 -5.10 6.58
CA PHE A 58 22.75 -6.45 6.00
C PHE A 58 23.71 -6.44 4.81
N GLY A 59 24.29 -5.29 4.46
CA GLY A 59 25.27 -5.17 3.39
C GLY A 59 24.74 -5.51 2.00
N PHE A 60 23.46 -5.22 1.74
CA PHE A 60 22.89 -5.44 0.40
C PHE A 60 23.42 -4.40 -0.56
N GLY A 61 24.28 -4.82 -1.49
CA GLY A 61 24.66 -3.98 -2.63
C GLY A 61 23.54 -3.91 -3.68
N TYR A 62 23.72 -3.04 -4.67
CA TYR A 62 22.75 -2.78 -5.75
C TYR A 62 22.12 -4.04 -6.35
N LYS A 63 22.93 -5.05 -6.71
CA LYS A 63 22.42 -6.28 -7.33
C LYS A 63 21.43 -7.04 -6.43
N ARG A 64 21.69 -7.09 -5.12
CA ARG A 64 20.79 -7.75 -4.15
C ARG A 64 19.51 -6.96 -3.97
N LEU A 65 19.58 -5.63 -3.87
CA LEU A 65 18.41 -4.75 -3.77
C LEU A 65 17.53 -4.87 -5.02
N MET A 66 18.12 -4.90 -6.23
CA MET A 66 17.36 -5.14 -7.46
C MET A 66 16.71 -6.52 -7.50
N LYS A 67 17.32 -7.54 -6.91
CA LYS A 67 16.69 -8.86 -6.76
C LYS A 67 15.51 -8.83 -5.80
N VAL A 68 15.59 -8.09 -4.68
CA VAL A 68 14.44 -7.85 -3.77
C VAL A 68 13.31 -7.18 -4.53
N GLU A 69 13.61 -6.10 -5.24
CA GLU A 69 12.64 -5.37 -6.08
C GLU A 69 11.93 -6.28 -7.07
N LYS A 70 12.68 -7.10 -7.79
CA LYS A 70 12.15 -8.03 -8.78
C LYS A 70 11.18 -9.02 -8.13
N ILE A 71 11.57 -9.65 -7.02
CA ILE A 71 10.73 -10.63 -6.31
C ILE A 71 9.45 -9.96 -5.78
N ILE A 72 9.54 -8.76 -5.19
CA ILE A 72 8.37 -8.02 -4.71
C ILE A 72 7.41 -7.70 -5.88
N LYS A 73 7.94 -7.25 -7.02
CA LYS A 73 7.12 -7.00 -8.22
C LYS A 73 6.45 -8.27 -8.75
N GLU A 74 7.13 -9.41 -8.75
CA GLU A 74 6.55 -10.69 -9.16
C GLU A 74 5.38 -11.08 -8.25
N TYR A 75 5.52 -10.93 -6.93
CA TYR A 75 4.43 -11.17 -5.99
C TYR A 75 3.25 -10.21 -6.19
N LEU A 76 3.52 -8.92 -6.38
CA LEU A 76 2.48 -7.92 -6.66
C LEU A 76 1.71 -8.23 -7.95
N ASN A 77 2.43 -8.59 -9.02
CA ASN A 77 1.81 -8.98 -10.30
C ASN A 77 0.96 -10.25 -10.14
N THR A 78 1.45 -11.24 -9.39
CA THR A 78 0.71 -12.48 -9.12
C THR A 78 -0.56 -12.19 -8.31
N THR A 79 -0.48 -11.27 -7.35
CA THR A 79 -1.64 -10.84 -6.55
C THR A 79 -2.64 -10.09 -7.41
N ALA A 80 -2.19 -9.18 -8.25
CA ALA A 80 -3.05 -8.44 -9.18
C ALA A 80 -3.77 -9.36 -10.19
N ALA A 81 -3.11 -10.44 -10.60
CA ALA A 81 -3.68 -11.47 -11.48
C ALA A 81 -4.61 -12.48 -10.75
N GLY A 82 -4.81 -12.31 -9.44
CA GLY A 82 -5.65 -13.22 -8.64
C GLY A 82 -5.02 -14.58 -8.32
N GLY A 83 -3.74 -14.78 -8.64
CA GLY A 83 -3.02 -16.04 -8.38
C GLY A 83 -2.52 -16.19 -6.93
N LEU A 84 -2.48 -15.08 -6.16
CA LEU A 84 -2.05 -15.06 -4.77
C LEU A 84 -2.80 -13.96 -4.03
N SER A 85 -3.42 -14.29 -2.90
CA SER A 85 -4.09 -13.28 -2.07
C SER A 85 -3.15 -12.69 -1.01
N THR A 86 -3.50 -11.51 -0.49
CA THR A 86 -2.77 -10.87 0.61
C THR A 86 -2.82 -11.71 1.89
N GLU A 87 -3.93 -12.40 2.14
CA GLU A 87 -4.11 -13.31 3.26
C GLU A 87 -3.18 -14.53 3.14
N GLN A 88 -3.01 -15.05 1.93
CA GLN A 88 -2.06 -16.14 1.66
C GLN A 88 -0.61 -15.71 1.92
N LEU A 89 -0.24 -14.49 1.53
CA LEU A 89 1.08 -13.92 1.83
C LEU A 89 1.30 -13.78 3.36
N GLN A 90 0.31 -13.26 4.07
CA GLN A 90 0.36 -13.13 5.54
C GLN A 90 0.46 -14.50 6.21
N PHE A 91 -0.31 -15.49 5.72
CA PHE A 91 -0.21 -16.86 6.18
C PHE A 91 1.19 -17.45 5.94
N CYS A 92 1.74 -17.30 4.71
CA CYS A 92 3.09 -17.74 4.40
C CYS A 92 4.15 -17.10 5.31
N MET A 93 4.01 -15.82 5.62
CA MET A 93 4.91 -15.14 6.54
C MET A 93 4.84 -15.73 7.95
N ARG A 94 3.63 -15.99 8.45
CA ARG A 94 3.44 -16.63 9.75
C ARG A 94 4.06 -18.02 9.80
N GLU A 95 3.81 -18.86 8.80
CA GLU A 95 4.32 -20.22 8.74
C GLU A 95 5.86 -20.27 8.58
N LYS A 96 6.40 -19.47 7.65
CA LYS A 96 7.83 -19.52 7.32
C LYS A 96 8.69 -18.70 8.26
N CYS A 97 8.20 -17.54 8.72
CA CYS A 97 8.96 -16.63 9.57
C CYS A 97 8.53 -16.66 11.04
N GLY A 98 7.35 -17.21 11.37
CA GLY A 98 6.79 -17.17 12.72
C GLY A 98 6.35 -15.76 13.12
N ILE A 99 6.08 -14.88 12.16
CA ILE A 99 5.79 -13.45 12.38
C ILE A 99 4.39 -13.16 11.86
N ASP A 100 3.56 -12.51 12.68
CA ASP A 100 2.25 -12.01 12.26
C ASP A 100 2.41 -10.58 11.70
N ALA A 101 2.32 -10.45 10.39
CA ALA A 101 2.46 -9.17 9.69
C ALA A 101 1.48 -8.10 10.18
N LYS A 102 0.26 -8.51 10.55
CA LYS A 102 -0.77 -7.60 11.07
C LYS A 102 -0.41 -7.09 12.47
N ALA A 103 0.10 -7.97 13.33
CA ALA A 103 0.57 -7.59 14.66
C ALA A 103 1.77 -6.64 14.56
N GLU A 104 2.72 -6.88 13.64
CA GLU A 104 3.86 -5.99 13.42
C GLU A 104 3.43 -4.63 12.83
N ALA A 105 2.53 -4.59 11.86
CA ALA A 105 2.01 -3.34 11.31
C ALA A 105 1.28 -2.50 12.37
N ASN A 106 0.54 -3.12 13.28
CA ASN A 106 -0.15 -2.42 14.37
C ASN A 106 0.81 -1.85 15.44
N ARG A 107 2.08 -2.26 15.45
CA ARG A 107 3.11 -1.65 16.31
C ARG A 107 3.65 -0.34 15.77
N VAL A 108 3.42 -0.04 14.49
CA VAL A 108 3.77 1.26 13.91
C VAL A 108 2.81 2.29 14.48
N PRO A 109 3.29 3.32 15.20
CA PRO A 109 2.44 4.34 15.76
C PRO A 109 1.66 5.07 14.67
N PHE A 110 0.42 5.46 14.97
CA PHE A 110 -0.47 6.12 14.02
C PHE A 110 0.15 7.38 13.38
N ARG A 111 0.90 8.15 14.16
CA ARG A 111 1.59 9.35 13.66
C ARG A 111 2.67 9.01 12.63
N GLU A 112 3.47 7.99 12.90
CA GLU A 112 4.55 7.54 12.01
C GLU A 112 3.98 6.95 10.72
N SER A 113 2.82 6.29 10.77
CA SER A 113 2.15 5.82 9.55
C SER A 113 1.84 6.95 8.58
N PHE A 114 1.46 8.14 9.10
CA PHE A 114 1.20 9.31 8.27
C PHE A 114 2.46 10.01 7.78
N SER A 115 3.62 9.81 8.41
CA SER A 115 4.90 10.33 7.91
C SER A 115 5.34 9.67 6.60
N LEU A 116 4.75 8.52 6.28
CA LEU A 116 4.99 7.81 5.01
C LEU A 116 4.32 8.49 3.81
N VAL A 117 3.48 9.50 4.03
CA VAL A 117 2.77 10.20 2.97
C VAL A 117 2.82 11.70 3.17
N GLU A 118 3.14 12.43 2.12
CA GLU A 118 3.22 13.90 2.15
C GLU A 118 1.86 14.55 1.92
N ARG A 119 0.91 13.84 1.35
CA ARG A 119 -0.39 14.39 0.94
C ARG A 119 -1.32 14.58 2.12
N LYS A 120 -1.94 15.76 2.18
CA LYS A 120 -3.02 16.05 3.13
C LYS A 120 -4.25 15.23 2.78
N VAL A 121 -4.63 14.32 3.65
CA VAL A 121 -5.88 13.56 3.53
C VAL A 121 -7.04 14.44 4.00
N ALA A 122 -8.20 14.36 3.33
CA ALA A 122 -9.39 15.10 3.74
C ALA A 122 -9.81 14.72 5.18
N PRO A 123 -10.12 15.70 6.05
CA PRO A 123 -10.37 15.46 7.47
C PRO A 123 -11.40 14.35 7.78
N GLY A 124 -12.47 14.26 7.00
CA GLY A 124 -13.49 13.22 7.18
C GLY A 124 -13.02 11.78 6.88
N SER A 125 -11.82 11.62 6.33
CA SER A 125 -11.26 10.32 5.93
C SER A 125 -10.00 9.91 6.70
N MET A 126 -9.55 10.67 7.70
CA MET A 126 -8.32 10.34 8.45
C MET A 126 -8.35 8.95 9.09
N GLN A 127 -9.46 8.56 9.71
CA GLN A 127 -9.59 7.23 10.29
C GLN A 127 -9.57 6.14 9.21
N THR A 128 -10.20 6.38 8.08
CA THR A 128 -10.20 5.50 6.92
C THR A 128 -8.81 5.43 6.30
N ALA A 129 -8.14 6.57 6.13
CA ALA A 129 -6.76 6.62 5.65
C ALA A 129 -5.81 5.85 6.57
N GLY A 130 -5.94 5.97 7.89
CA GLY A 130 -5.16 5.19 8.85
C GLY A 130 -5.33 3.67 8.68
N LYS A 131 -6.56 3.21 8.40
CA LYS A 131 -6.82 1.78 8.11
C LYS A 131 -6.14 1.33 6.82
N PHE A 132 -6.17 2.14 5.76
CA PHE A 132 -5.49 1.83 4.51
C PHE A 132 -3.97 1.83 4.67
N LEU A 133 -3.40 2.78 5.40
CA LEU A 133 -1.98 2.82 5.70
C LEU A 133 -1.54 1.59 6.50
N ALA A 134 -2.26 1.23 7.54
CA ALA A 134 -1.98 0.02 8.34
C ALA A 134 -2.07 -1.26 7.48
N ALA A 135 -3.06 -1.35 6.59
CA ALA A 135 -3.17 -2.46 5.64
C ALA A 135 -2.01 -2.47 4.64
N SER A 136 -1.59 -1.31 4.12
CA SER A 136 -0.44 -1.17 3.21
C SER A 136 0.85 -1.64 3.89
N ILE A 137 1.12 -1.20 5.11
CA ILE A 137 2.27 -1.61 5.91
C ILE A 137 2.25 -3.12 6.16
N CYS A 138 1.08 -3.66 6.57
CA CYS A 138 0.90 -5.09 6.80
C CYS A 138 1.22 -5.92 5.55
N ASN A 139 0.68 -5.53 4.41
CA ASN A 139 0.91 -6.23 3.14
C ASN A 139 2.37 -6.13 2.69
N TYR A 140 2.98 -4.96 2.85
CA TYR A 140 4.40 -4.80 2.54
C TYR A 140 5.29 -5.66 3.45
N TYR A 141 5.02 -5.71 4.74
CA TYR A 141 5.76 -6.56 5.68
C TYR A 141 5.66 -8.04 5.30
N ALA A 142 4.46 -8.50 4.91
CA ALA A 142 4.27 -9.87 4.46
C ALA A 142 5.08 -10.16 3.19
N LEU A 143 5.04 -9.27 2.20
CA LEU A 143 5.81 -9.37 0.97
C LEU A 143 7.31 -9.40 1.23
N LEU A 144 7.82 -8.45 2.00
CA LEU A 144 9.23 -8.34 2.32
C LEU A 144 9.71 -9.55 3.13
N GLY A 145 8.97 -9.95 4.17
CA GLY A 145 9.32 -11.09 5.02
C GLY A 145 9.41 -12.40 4.23
N VAL A 146 8.42 -12.67 3.39
CA VAL A 146 8.44 -13.86 2.51
C VAL A 146 9.60 -13.76 1.50
N CYS A 147 9.82 -12.59 0.89
CA CYS A 147 10.94 -12.34 -0.03
C CYS A 147 12.29 -12.62 0.63
N LEU A 148 12.56 -12.06 1.80
CA LEU A 148 13.82 -12.24 2.52
C LEU A 148 14.03 -13.69 2.93
N LYS A 149 12.97 -14.36 3.40
CA LYS A 149 13.01 -15.76 3.81
C LYS A 149 13.27 -16.70 2.63
N THR A 150 12.56 -16.54 1.53
CA THR A 150 12.61 -17.47 0.40
C THR A 150 13.67 -17.12 -0.63
N GLY A 151 13.91 -15.84 -0.88
CA GLY A 151 14.85 -15.35 -1.89
C GLY A 151 16.28 -15.18 -1.40
N PHE A 152 16.48 -15.01 -0.07
CA PHE A 152 17.78 -14.69 0.53
C PHE A 152 18.15 -15.57 1.74
N ASN A 153 17.31 -16.55 2.08
CA ASN A 153 17.52 -17.49 3.20
C ASN A 153 17.70 -16.80 4.58
N PHE A 154 17.05 -15.67 4.79
CA PHE A 154 17.09 -15.00 6.09
C PHE A 154 16.53 -15.93 7.18
N SER A 155 17.19 -15.96 8.33
CA SER A 155 16.63 -16.59 9.53
C SER A 155 15.39 -15.85 9.99
N LYS A 156 14.53 -16.50 10.78
CA LYS A 156 13.37 -15.87 11.41
C LYS A 156 13.76 -14.61 12.20
N ARG A 157 14.89 -14.67 12.91
CA ARG A 157 15.44 -13.56 13.68
C ARG A 157 15.82 -12.38 12.79
N GLN A 158 16.51 -12.63 11.67
CA GLN A 158 16.90 -11.57 10.74
C GLN A 158 15.70 -10.89 10.07
N VAL A 159 14.64 -11.66 9.74
CA VAL A 159 13.39 -11.06 9.23
C VAL A 159 12.77 -10.17 10.30
N ALA A 160 12.62 -10.64 11.53
CA ALA A 160 12.07 -9.86 12.63
C ALA A 160 12.88 -8.58 12.89
N GLU A 161 14.20 -8.68 12.93
CA GLU A 161 15.12 -7.55 13.10
C GLU A 161 14.98 -6.54 11.95
N THR A 162 14.86 -6.99 10.70
CA THR A 162 14.61 -6.11 9.55
C THR A 162 13.33 -5.30 9.73
N LEU A 163 12.22 -5.95 10.11
CA LEU A 163 10.94 -5.26 10.33
C LEU A 163 10.99 -4.30 11.53
N GLU A 164 11.73 -4.66 12.56
CA GLU A 164 11.95 -3.79 13.71
C GLU A 164 12.66 -2.50 13.29
N TRP A 165 13.75 -2.59 12.52
CA TRP A 165 14.44 -1.41 11.99
C TRP A 165 13.59 -0.55 11.05
N ILE A 166 12.70 -1.13 10.27
CA ILE A 166 11.79 -0.36 9.39
C ILE A 166 10.79 0.46 10.21
N ARG A 167 10.45 0.03 11.40
CA ARG A 167 9.50 0.69 12.30
C ARG A 167 10.06 1.97 12.94
N TYR A 168 11.39 2.08 13.08
CA TYR A 168 12.10 3.23 13.67
C TYR A 168 12.72 4.14 12.61
#